data_f7af8ddab00fa60f639f5e685dcb927c
#
_entry.id   f7af8ddab00fa60f639f5e685dcb927c
#
_cell.length_a   1.000
_cell.length_b   1.000
_cell.length_c   1.000
_cell.angle_alpha   90.00
_cell.angle_beta   90.00
_cell.angle_gamma   90.00
#
_symmetry.space_group_name_H-M   'P 1'
#
loop_
_entity.id
_entity.type
_entity.pdbx_description
1 polymer ?
#
loop_
_entity_poly.entity_id
_entity_poly.type
_entity_poly.pdbx_seq_one_letter_code
_entity_poly.pdbx_strand_id
1 'polypeptide(L)'
;MPSYLVETYLARRCAGERAVRDERARSAAEELTRVRFEHSIHVPEDEMCFFVFDAPSRRDAALAARRAGLDPIRVVKALSSCTPITDNANGEEQR
;
A
#
# COMPACT_ATOMS: atom_id res chain seq x y z
N MET A 1 10.39 -9.57 0.67
CA MET A 1 10.63 -8.11 0.68
C MET A 1 9.68 -7.47 1.67
N PRO A 2 10.11 -6.48 2.45
CA PRO A 2 9.19 -5.84 3.39
C PRO A 2 8.08 -5.08 2.68
N SER A 3 6.97 -4.91 3.40
CA SER A 3 5.85 -4.12 2.92
C SER A 3 5.82 -2.79 3.66
N TYR A 4 5.41 -1.75 2.97
CA TYR A 4 5.29 -0.42 3.53
C TYR A 4 3.91 0.14 3.25
N LEU A 5 3.37 0.82 4.25
CA LEU A 5 2.07 1.47 4.15
C LEU A 5 2.30 2.95 3.92
N VAL A 6 1.79 3.43 2.80
CA VAL A 6 1.87 4.85 2.46
C VAL A 6 0.53 5.48 2.80
N GLU A 7 0.54 6.40 3.77
CA GLU A 7 -0.68 7.04 4.26
C GLU A 7 -0.90 8.34 3.52
N THR A 8 -2.08 8.47 2.92
CA THR A 8 -2.42 9.67 2.17
C THR A 8 -3.83 10.14 2.53
N TYR A 9 -4.10 11.40 2.25
CA TYR A 9 -5.43 11.94 2.40
C TYR A 9 -6.23 11.72 1.12
N LEU A 10 -7.49 11.30 1.27
CA LEU A 10 -8.41 11.23 0.14
C LEU A 10 -9.81 11.59 0.65
N ALA A 11 -10.27 12.76 0.26
CA ALA A 11 -11.57 13.25 0.69
C ALA A 11 -12.67 12.26 0.30
N ARG A 12 -13.66 12.12 1.18
CA ARG A 12 -14.78 11.20 0.94
C ARG A 12 -15.45 11.45 -0.41
N ARG A 13 -15.64 12.72 -0.75
CA ARG A 13 -16.29 13.09 -2.00
C ARG A 13 -15.42 12.80 -3.23
N CYS A 14 -14.15 12.52 -3.01
CA CYS A 14 -13.21 12.22 -4.09
C CYS A 14 -12.88 10.74 -4.20
N ALA A 15 -13.73 9.88 -3.65
CA ALA A 15 -13.48 8.43 -3.64
C ALA A 15 -13.23 7.87 -5.04
N GLY A 16 -13.83 8.49 -6.06
CA GLY A 16 -13.62 8.04 -7.43
C GLY A 16 -12.19 8.20 -7.93
N GLU A 17 -11.38 9.01 -7.26
CA GLU A 17 -9.98 9.18 -7.64
C GLU A 17 -9.10 7.99 -7.27
N ARG A 18 -9.63 7.09 -6.44
CA ARG A 18 -8.84 5.96 -5.95
C ARG A 18 -8.30 5.11 -7.09
N ALA A 19 -9.15 4.83 -8.09
CA ALA A 19 -8.74 3.98 -9.21
C ALA A 19 -7.60 4.63 -9.99
N VAL A 20 -7.66 5.94 -10.19
CA VAL A 20 -6.60 6.68 -10.88
C VAL A 20 -5.32 6.63 -10.07
N ARG A 21 -5.41 6.79 -8.75
CA ARG A 21 -4.24 6.74 -7.87
C ARG A 21 -3.62 5.35 -7.86
N ASP A 22 -4.47 4.29 -7.86
CA ASP A 22 -3.97 2.91 -7.91
C ASP A 22 -3.18 2.69 -9.20
N GLU A 23 -3.69 3.18 -10.30
CA GLU A 23 -3.02 3.01 -11.59
C GLU A 23 -1.68 3.75 -11.60
N ARG A 24 -1.65 4.96 -11.05
CA ARG A 24 -0.39 5.71 -10.96
C ARG A 24 0.61 5.02 -10.04
N ALA A 25 0.12 4.44 -8.94
CA ALA A 25 0.98 3.71 -8.03
C ALA A 25 1.60 2.50 -8.71
N ARG A 26 0.79 1.77 -9.47
CA ARG A 26 1.27 0.59 -10.20
C ARG A 26 2.30 0.98 -11.24
N SER A 27 2.03 2.03 -12.01
CA SER A 27 2.95 2.49 -13.04
C SER A 27 4.27 2.98 -12.45
N ALA A 28 4.21 3.71 -11.34
CA ALA A 28 5.41 4.21 -10.69
C ALA A 28 6.26 3.04 -10.17
N ALA A 29 5.61 2.03 -9.60
CA ALA A 29 6.33 0.86 -9.10
C ALA A 29 7.03 0.11 -10.23
N GLU A 30 6.37 0.01 -11.39
CA GLU A 30 6.96 -0.69 -12.53
C GLU A 30 8.20 0.00 -13.07
N GLU A 31 8.31 1.31 -12.85
CA GLU A 31 9.51 2.05 -13.26
C GLU A 31 10.68 1.82 -12.34
N LEU A 32 10.42 1.27 -11.15
CA LEU A 32 11.46 1.03 -10.14
C LEU A 32 11.69 -0.47 -10.04
N THR A 33 12.94 -0.87 -10.21
CA THR A 33 13.29 -2.28 -10.41
C THR A 33 12.82 -3.22 -9.31
N ARG A 34 12.76 -2.75 -8.06
CA ARG A 34 12.55 -3.65 -6.94
C ARG A 34 11.35 -3.27 -6.09
N VAL A 35 10.44 -2.49 -6.66
CA VAL A 35 9.25 -2.04 -5.95
C VAL A 35 8.02 -2.64 -6.61
N ARG A 36 7.06 -3.07 -5.80
CA ARG A 36 5.81 -3.60 -6.33
C ARG A 36 4.65 -2.99 -5.57
N PHE A 37 3.65 -2.54 -6.30
CA PHE A 37 2.41 -2.06 -5.70
C PHE A 37 1.47 -3.24 -5.48
N GLU A 38 1.00 -3.42 -4.24
CA GLU A 38 0.12 -4.54 -3.90
C GLU A 38 -1.35 -4.16 -4.03
N HIS A 39 -1.78 -3.17 -3.27
CA HIS A 39 -3.18 -2.74 -3.28
C HIS A 39 -3.32 -1.46 -2.46
N SER A 40 -4.53 -0.89 -2.51
CA SER A 40 -4.85 0.25 -1.67
C SER A 40 -6.03 -0.06 -0.77
N ILE A 41 -6.15 0.70 0.31
CA ILE A 41 -7.23 0.58 1.28
C ILE A 41 -7.77 1.98 1.50
N HIS A 42 -9.05 2.19 1.20
CA HIS A 42 -9.68 3.48 1.39
C HIS A 42 -10.57 3.43 2.63
N VAL A 43 -10.41 4.40 3.51
CA VAL A 43 -11.21 4.54 4.73
C VAL A 43 -11.93 5.87 4.63
N PRO A 44 -13.11 5.89 3.99
CA PRO A 44 -13.81 7.17 3.70
C PRO A 44 -14.16 7.98 4.94
N GLU A 45 -14.50 7.31 6.03
CA GLU A 45 -14.86 8.02 7.26
C GLU A 45 -13.73 8.87 7.79
N ASP A 46 -12.50 8.41 7.62
CA ASP A 46 -11.31 9.13 8.07
C ASP A 46 -10.69 9.95 6.96
N GLU A 47 -11.25 9.86 5.76
CA GLU A 47 -10.73 10.51 4.57
C GLU A 47 -9.26 10.16 4.33
N MET A 48 -8.94 8.89 4.53
CA MET A 48 -7.59 8.36 4.35
C MET A 48 -7.59 7.30 3.27
N CYS A 49 -6.49 7.24 2.54
CA CYS A 49 -6.27 6.17 1.58
C CYS A 49 -4.84 5.68 1.79
N PHE A 50 -4.70 4.37 1.97
CA PHE A 50 -3.42 3.73 2.24
C PHE A 50 -3.01 2.93 1.01
N PHE A 51 -1.74 3.06 0.62
CA PHE A 51 -1.20 2.30 -0.51
C PHE A 51 -0.12 1.38 0.03
N VAL A 52 -0.22 0.10 -0.31
CA VAL A 52 0.72 -0.91 0.17
C VAL A 52 1.71 -1.23 -0.93
N PHE A 53 2.99 -1.00 -0.66
CA PHE A 53 4.08 -1.32 -1.57
C PHE A 53 5.03 -2.32 -0.93
N ASP A 54 5.52 -3.27 -1.73
CA ASP A 54 6.65 -4.09 -1.34
C ASP A 54 7.89 -3.42 -1.90
N ALA A 55 8.88 -3.21 -1.05
CA ALA A 55 10.08 -2.49 -1.45
C ALA A 55 11.26 -2.90 -0.56
N PRO A 56 12.50 -2.73 -1.04
CA PRO A 56 13.68 -3.07 -0.23
C PRO A 56 13.82 -2.17 1.00
N SER A 57 13.30 -0.95 0.95
CA SER A 57 13.45 0.01 2.05
C SER A 57 12.29 0.99 2.04
N ARG A 58 12.13 1.66 3.19
CA ARG A 58 11.14 2.75 3.31
C ARG A 58 11.39 3.83 2.27
N ARG A 59 12.65 4.13 2.02
CA ARG A 59 13.04 5.15 1.06
C ARG A 59 12.53 4.81 -0.33
N ASP A 60 12.64 3.55 -0.72
CA ASP A 60 12.18 3.11 -2.04
C ASP A 60 10.67 3.19 -2.15
N ALA A 61 9.97 2.81 -1.10
CA ALA A 61 8.51 2.92 -1.07
C ALA A 61 8.07 4.39 -1.16
N ALA A 62 8.76 5.27 -0.43
CA ALA A 62 8.47 6.69 -0.47
C ALA A 62 8.73 7.28 -1.85
N LEU A 63 9.79 6.81 -2.51
CA LEU A 63 10.11 7.27 -3.87
C LEU A 63 9.00 6.88 -4.84
N ALA A 64 8.51 5.64 -4.74
CA ALA A 64 7.42 5.18 -5.59
C ALA A 64 6.16 6.03 -5.37
N ALA A 65 5.85 6.31 -4.11
CA ALA A 65 4.68 7.11 -3.78
C ALA A 65 4.78 8.52 -4.35
N ARG A 66 5.96 9.13 -4.25
CA ARG A 66 6.17 10.47 -4.80
C ARG A 66 6.10 10.48 -6.31
N ARG A 67 6.67 9.47 -6.97
CA ARG A 67 6.60 9.36 -8.43
C ARG A 67 5.16 9.18 -8.91
N ALA A 68 4.35 8.53 -8.10
CA ALA A 68 2.94 8.33 -8.41
C ALA A 68 2.10 9.58 -8.14
N GLY A 69 2.68 10.61 -7.53
CA GLY A 69 1.96 11.82 -7.19
C GLY A 69 0.97 11.62 -6.05
N LEU A 70 1.27 10.72 -5.13
CA LEU A 70 0.33 10.38 -4.05
C LEU A 70 0.38 11.35 -2.87
N ASP A 71 1.43 12.17 -2.78
CA ASP A 71 1.58 13.15 -1.71
C ASP A 71 1.46 12.50 -0.32
N PRO A 72 2.38 11.61 0.03
CA PRO A 72 2.24 10.84 1.26
C PRO A 72 2.40 11.70 2.51
N ILE A 73 1.54 11.44 3.49
CA ILE A 73 1.64 12.04 4.81
C ILE A 73 2.73 11.31 5.60
N ARG A 74 2.76 9.99 5.46
CA ARG A 74 3.68 9.16 6.22
C ARG A 74 3.89 7.83 5.49
N VAL A 75 5.07 7.26 5.65
CA VAL A 75 5.39 5.93 5.12
C VAL A 75 5.92 5.10 6.28
N VAL A 76 5.25 4.00 6.59
CA VAL A 76 5.62 3.15 7.73
C VAL A 76 5.71 1.70 7.28
N LYS A 77 6.55 0.94 7.97
CA LYS A 77 6.68 -0.48 7.71
C LYS A 77 5.41 -1.18 8.15
N ALA A 78 4.89 -2.05 7.32
CA ALA A 78 3.69 -2.81 7.61
C ALA A 78 4.05 -4.27 7.82
N LEU A 79 3.42 -4.88 8.81
CA LEU A 79 3.60 -6.30 9.09
C LEU A 79 2.29 -7.01 8.78
N SER A 80 2.40 -8.13 8.08
CA SER A 80 1.22 -8.93 7.76
C SER A 80 1.16 -10.14 8.68
N SER A 81 0.02 -10.38 9.26
CA SER A 81 -0.22 -11.59 10.04
C SER A 81 -0.58 -12.75 9.15
N CYS A 82 -0.81 -12.50 7.89
CA CYS A 82 -1.23 -13.50 6.92
C CYS A 82 -0.01 -14.20 6.35
N THR A 83 0.67 -15.00 7.15
CA THR A 83 1.76 -15.81 6.62
C THR A 83 1.16 -17.09 6.08
N PRO A 84 1.72 -17.56 5.07
CA PRO A 84 1.25 -18.81 4.47
C PRO A 84 1.36 -19.97 5.44
N ILE A 85 0.92 -20.34 5.88
CA ILE A 85 0.87 -21.10 6.65
C ILE A 85 0.61 -22.13 6.65
N THR A 86 0.78 -21.76 7.00
CA THR A 86 0.55 -22.39 7.12
C THR A 86 0.00 -22.92 7.47
N ASP A 87 -0.11 -22.73 7.57
CA ASP A 87 -0.71 -23.19 7.83
C ASP A 87 -1.45 -23.52 8.29
N ASN A 88 -1.52 -23.52 8.52
CA ASN A 88 -2.18 -23.91 8.92
C ASN A 88 -2.86 -24.18 9.38
N ALA A 89 -2.74 -24.24 9.78
CA ALA A 89 -3.33 -24.49 10.16
C ALA A 89 -4.16 -24.48 10.61
N ASN A 90 -4.08 -24.36 10.87
CA ASN A 90 -4.84 -24.45 11.18
C ASN A 90 -5.65 -24.24 11.52
N GLY A 91 -5.59 -24.07 11.80
CA GLY A 91 -6.28 -23.88 11.90
C GLY A 91 -6.95 -23.47 12.52
N GLU A 92 -6.85 -23.32 12.62
CA GLU A 92 -7.36 -23.07 12.88
C GLU A 92 -7.94 -22.56 13.38
N GLU A 93 -7.82 -22.36 13.60
CA GLU A 93 -8.25 -22.06 13.67
C GLU A 93 -8.85 -21.59 13.97
N GLN A 94 -8.81 -21.40 14.11
CA GLN A 94 -9.26 -21.16 13.91
C GLN A 94 -9.93 -20.90 13.99
N ARG A 95 -9.88 -20.66 14.31
CA ARG A 95 -10.49 -20.75 13.82
C ARG A 95 -11.21 -20.63 13.61
#